data_d2b8f4dff9ce983d08f459b9b24d5044
#
_entry.id   d2b8f4dff9ce983d08f459b9b24d5044
#
_cell.length_a   1.000
_cell.length_b   1.000
_cell.length_c   1.000
_cell.angle_alpha   90.00
_cell.angle_beta   90.00
_cell.angle_gamma   90.00
#
_symmetry.space_group_name_H-M   'P 1'
#
loop_
_entity.id
_entity.type
_entity.pdbx_description
1 polymer ?
#
loop_
_entity_poly.entity_id
_entity_poly.type
_entity_poly.pdbx_seq_one_letter_code
_entity_poly.pdbx_strand_id
1 'polypeptide(L)'
;MSKSLLKTAALAAVAGAFALSPVSEAQAKKVKWKMQAAFASTLAHLGPAGQRIADHITVASGGKFTVKFFEPGALIPPLECWDAVSKGSVESCYTTPGYHTGKSPGLAFMTAVPFGPGAGEFMGWQWFGGGKDIASKIYSKHNLHSTACGLIGPETSGWFKEPVPFVERDNAGINIYEGMSFENFIL
;
A
#
# COMPACT_ATOMS: atom_id res chain seq x y z
N MET A 1 15.91 53.62 46.59
CA MET A 1 15.82 52.37 45.83
C MET A 1 16.97 52.33 44.84
N SER A 2 17.85 51.34 44.99
CA SER A 2 19.08 51.25 44.18
C SER A 2 18.75 50.89 42.72
N LYS A 3 19.42 51.52 41.74
CA LYS A 3 19.31 51.25 40.31
C LYS A 3 19.55 49.75 39.92
N SER A 4 20.19 49.00 40.82
CA SER A 4 20.42 47.54 40.65
C SER A 4 19.15 46.73 40.88
N LEU A 5 18.29 47.10 41.82
CA LEU A 5 17.02 46.41 42.10
C LEU A 5 16.01 46.53 40.94
N LEU A 6 15.99 47.68 40.26
CA LEU A 6 15.15 47.90 39.10
C LEU A 6 15.59 47.00 37.87
N LYS A 7 16.91 46.84 37.70
CA LYS A 7 17.44 45.99 36.61
C LYS A 7 17.15 44.51 36.82
N THR A 8 17.22 44.03 38.07
CA THR A 8 16.91 42.63 38.41
C THR A 8 15.42 42.32 38.25
N ALA A 9 14.55 43.26 38.65
CA ALA A 9 13.10 43.09 38.46
C ALA A 9 12.69 43.10 36.98
N ALA A 10 13.33 43.90 36.13
CA ALA A 10 13.07 43.93 34.70
C ALA A 10 13.51 42.63 33.99
N LEU A 11 14.67 42.06 34.40
CA LEU A 11 15.13 40.76 33.84
C LEU A 11 14.19 39.61 34.23
N ALA A 12 13.69 39.57 35.45
CA ALA A 12 12.76 38.55 35.93
C ALA A 12 11.39 38.61 35.19
N ALA A 13 10.92 39.83 34.87
CA ALA A 13 9.67 40.01 34.13
C ALA A 13 9.76 39.53 32.66
N VAL A 14 10.93 39.72 32.02
CA VAL A 14 11.15 39.21 30.65
C VAL A 14 11.27 37.68 30.60
N ALA A 15 11.94 37.07 31.59
CA ALA A 15 12.03 35.60 31.66
C ALA A 15 10.67 34.93 31.95
N GLY A 16 9.80 35.57 32.75
CA GLY A 16 8.45 35.08 33.03
C GLY A 16 7.50 35.16 31.84
N ALA A 17 7.68 36.14 30.94
CA ALA A 17 6.83 36.27 29.76
C ALA A 17 7.07 35.17 28.70
N PHE A 18 8.28 34.60 28.61
CA PHE A 18 8.59 33.48 27.74
C PHE A 18 8.02 32.14 28.23
N ALA A 19 7.81 31.97 29.53
CA ALA A 19 7.27 30.72 30.10
C ALA A 19 5.75 30.58 29.92
N LEU A 20 5.03 31.65 29.58
CA LEU A 20 3.57 31.69 29.41
C LEU A 20 3.13 31.73 27.95
N SER A 21 4.06 31.57 27.00
CA SER A 21 3.66 31.45 25.60
C SER A 21 2.85 30.14 25.44
N PRO A 22 1.57 30.20 25.04
CA PRO A 22 0.83 28.98 24.80
C PRO A 22 1.57 28.22 23.69
N VAL A 23 2.03 27.03 24.00
CA VAL A 23 2.48 26.09 22.96
C VAL A 23 1.26 25.86 22.09
N SER A 24 1.20 26.56 20.98
CA SER A 24 0.18 26.31 19.96
C SER A 24 0.40 24.87 19.51
N GLU A 25 -0.42 23.95 20.01
CA GLU A 25 -0.50 22.63 19.45
C GLU A 25 -0.81 22.82 17.95
N ALA A 26 0.20 22.62 17.12
CA ALA A 26 0.00 22.59 15.70
C ALA A 26 -0.96 21.42 15.43
N GLN A 27 -2.25 21.73 15.36
CA GLN A 27 -3.28 20.75 15.02
C GLN A 27 -2.97 20.24 13.61
N ALA A 28 -2.36 19.05 13.55
CA ALA A 28 -2.07 18.40 12.29
C ALA A 28 -3.39 18.27 11.48
N LYS A 29 -3.38 18.84 10.28
CA LYS A 29 -4.55 18.82 9.40
C LYS A 29 -5.00 17.37 9.20
N LYS A 30 -6.27 17.10 9.45
CA LYS A 30 -6.84 15.76 9.21
C LYS A 30 -6.76 15.43 7.72
N VAL A 31 -6.17 14.28 7.41
CA VAL A 31 -6.07 13.75 6.05
C VAL A 31 -7.18 12.72 5.85
N LYS A 32 -7.83 12.75 4.71
CA LYS A 32 -8.87 11.77 4.35
C LYS A 32 -8.58 11.26 2.95
N TRP A 33 -8.41 9.95 2.83
CA TRP A 33 -8.22 9.28 1.55
C TRP A 33 -9.36 8.34 1.24
N LYS A 34 -9.69 8.25 -0.03
CA LYS A 34 -10.54 7.22 -0.61
C LYS A 34 -9.63 6.15 -1.18
N MET A 35 -9.86 4.91 -0.79
CA MET A 35 -9.15 3.75 -1.31
C MET A 35 -10.11 2.91 -2.15
N GLN A 36 -9.95 2.94 -3.46
CA GLN A 36 -10.65 2.05 -4.36
C GLN A 36 -10.04 0.66 -4.28
N ALA A 37 -10.85 -0.36 -4.03
CA ALA A 37 -10.39 -1.74 -4.09
C ALA A 37 -10.62 -2.35 -5.48
N ALA A 38 -9.70 -3.20 -5.91
CA ALA A 38 -9.90 -4.08 -7.05
C ALA A 38 -10.57 -5.41 -6.66
N PHE A 39 -10.64 -5.68 -5.36
CA PHE A 39 -11.16 -6.91 -4.78
C PHE A 39 -12.36 -6.61 -3.89
N ALA A 40 -13.46 -7.35 -4.10
CA ALA A 40 -14.67 -7.19 -3.31
C ALA A 40 -14.45 -7.61 -1.86
N SER A 41 -15.10 -6.91 -0.92
CA SER A 41 -15.04 -7.21 0.52
C SER A 41 -15.50 -8.63 0.86
N THR A 42 -16.28 -9.25 -0.02
CA THR A 42 -16.80 -10.62 0.12
C THR A 42 -15.78 -11.70 -0.21
N LEU A 43 -14.65 -11.37 -0.83
CA LEU A 43 -13.58 -12.33 -1.10
C LEU A 43 -12.89 -12.72 0.21
N ALA A 44 -12.76 -14.02 0.47
CA ALA A 44 -12.38 -14.58 1.76
C ALA A 44 -11.09 -14.00 2.37
N HIS A 45 -10.09 -13.67 1.56
CA HIS A 45 -8.79 -13.17 2.02
C HIS A 45 -8.54 -11.72 1.59
N LEU A 46 -8.72 -11.43 0.31
CA LEU A 46 -8.38 -10.12 -0.27
C LEU A 46 -9.29 -9.00 0.22
N GLY A 47 -10.60 -9.24 0.31
CA GLY A 47 -11.54 -8.22 0.76
C GLY A 47 -11.28 -7.75 2.18
N PRO A 48 -11.29 -8.63 3.19
CA PRO A 48 -11.00 -8.27 4.57
C PRO A 48 -9.59 -7.70 4.77
N ALA A 49 -8.61 -8.07 3.94
CA ALA A 49 -7.27 -7.51 4.03
C ALA A 49 -7.26 -6.02 3.68
N GLY A 50 -7.91 -5.64 2.57
CA GLY A 50 -8.03 -4.23 2.17
C GLY A 50 -8.76 -3.38 3.22
N GLN A 51 -9.85 -3.87 3.78
CA GLN A 51 -10.58 -3.18 4.86
C GLN A 51 -9.70 -3.00 6.10
N ARG A 52 -9.01 -4.06 6.55
CA ARG A 52 -8.10 -3.98 7.71
C ARG A 52 -6.98 -2.98 7.50
N ILE A 53 -6.42 -2.86 6.30
CA ILE A 53 -5.40 -1.87 6.00
C ILE A 53 -5.95 -0.46 6.23
N ALA A 54 -7.13 -0.14 5.69
CA ALA A 54 -7.78 1.14 5.87
C ALA A 54 -8.04 1.47 7.34
N ASP A 55 -8.55 0.50 8.10
CA ASP A 55 -8.85 0.63 9.52
C ASP A 55 -7.58 0.81 10.35
N HIS A 56 -6.54 0.01 10.10
CA HIS A 56 -5.28 0.08 10.83
C HIS A 56 -4.57 1.42 10.63
N ILE A 57 -4.55 1.97 9.41
CA ILE A 57 -4.01 3.30 9.15
C ILE A 57 -4.78 4.36 9.95
N THR A 58 -6.10 4.26 9.96
CA THR A 58 -6.96 5.20 10.70
C THR A 58 -6.71 5.12 12.19
N VAL A 59 -6.65 3.92 12.76
CA VAL A 59 -6.40 3.70 14.19
C VAL A 59 -4.98 4.12 14.57
N ALA A 60 -3.97 3.70 13.82
CA ALA A 60 -2.57 4.01 14.10
C ALA A 60 -2.27 5.52 14.08
N SER A 61 -3.01 6.28 13.28
CA SER A 61 -2.89 7.74 13.22
C SER A 61 -3.71 8.48 14.28
N GLY A 62 -4.41 7.77 15.17
CA GLY A 62 -5.36 8.37 16.11
C GLY A 62 -6.48 9.14 15.40
N GLY A 63 -6.91 8.70 14.24
CA GLY A 63 -7.96 9.33 13.42
C GLY A 63 -7.51 10.61 12.70
N LYS A 64 -6.22 10.94 12.72
CA LYS A 64 -5.67 12.08 11.98
C LYS A 64 -5.56 11.80 10.49
N PHE A 65 -5.35 10.55 10.12
CA PHE A 65 -5.36 10.07 8.75
C PHE A 65 -6.45 8.98 8.61
N THR A 66 -7.52 9.28 7.91
CA THR A 66 -8.63 8.37 7.69
C THR A 66 -8.58 7.84 6.26
N VAL A 67 -8.58 6.53 6.10
CA VAL A 67 -8.72 5.86 4.81
C VAL A 67 -10.09 5.20 4.74
N LYS A 68 -10.88 5.55 3.72
CA LYS A 68 -12.19 4.94 3.48
C LYS A 68 -12.08 3.94 2.34
N PHE A 69 -12.38 2.68 2.64
CA PHE A 69 -12.46 1.60 1.66
C PHE A 69 -13.69 1.75 0.76
N PHE A 70 -13.53 1.51 -0.53
CA PHE A 70 -14.60 1.50 -1.53
C PHE A 70 -14.56 0.20 -2.32
N GLU A 71 -15.72 -0.41 -2.49
CA GLU A 71 -15.91 -1.63 -3.27
C GLU A 71 -15.48 -1.46 -4.74
N PRO A 72 -15.09 -2.55 -5.42
CA PRO A 72 -14.79 -2.51 -6.85
C PRO A 72 -15.87 -1.81 -7.66
N GLY A 73 -15.48 -0.84 -8.46
CA GLY A 73 -16.40 -0.09 -9.30
C GLY A 73 -17.18 1.04 -8.59
N ALA A 74 -17.00 1.23 -7.28
CA ALA A 74 -17.75 2.26 -6.55
C ALA A 74 -17.30 3.69 -6.88
N LEU A 75 -16.04 3.89 -7.19
CA LEU A 75 -15.46 5.20 -7.60
C LEU A 75 -15.06 5.19 -9.07
N ILE A 76 -14.35 4.13 -9.48
CA ILE A 76 -13.77 3.93 -10.81
C ILE A 76 -13.81 2.44 -11.15
N PRO A 77 -13.75 2.05 -12.43
CA PRO A 77 -13.54 0.66 -12.81
C PRO A 77 -12.27 0.08 -12.17
N PRO A 78 -12.29 -1.17 -11.65
CA PRO A 78 -11.19 -1.71 -10.86
C PRO A 78 -9.83 -1.71 -11.57
N LEU A 79 -9.81 -1.94 -12.88
CA LEU A 79 -8.58 -1.98 -13.69
C LEU A 79 -8.04 -0.58 -14.03
N GLU A 80 -8.79 0.48 -13.77
CA GLU A 80 -8.37 1.87 -13.99
C GLU A 80 -7.65 2.50 -12.80
N CYS A 81 -7.47 1.74 -11.73
CA CYS A 81 -6.79 2.18 -10.51
C CYS A 81 -5.45 2.86 -10.76
N TRP A 82 -4.62 2.27 -11.61
CA TRP A 82 -3.31 2.82 -11.98
C TRP A 82 -3.40 4.26 -12.49
N ASP A 83 -4.25 4.47 -13.50
CA ASP A 83 -4.39 5.76 -14.15
C ASP A 83 -5.07 6.80 -13.25
N ALA A 84 -6.03 6.36 -12.44
CA ALA A 84 -6.77 7.23 -11.54
C ALA A 84 -5.90 7.77 -10.40
N VAL A 85 -5.08 6.92 -9.77
CA VAL A 85 -4.16 7.35 -8.71
C VAL A 85 -3.02 8.18 -9.30
N SER A 86 -2.43 7.76 -10.42
CA SER A 86 -1.38 8.50 -11.13
C SER A 86 -1.78 9.94 -11.46
N LYS A 87 -3.07 10.16 -11.79
CA LYS A 87 -3.64 11.48 -12.08
C LYS A 87 -4.20 12.21 -10.86
N GLY A 88 -4.19 11.58 -9.69
CA GLY A 88 -4.76 12.14 -8.46
C GLY A 88 -6.28 12.19 -8.41
N SER A 89 -6.99 11.43 -9.24
CA SER A 89 -8.46 11.36 -9.22
C SER A 89 -9.00 10.57 -8.02
N VAL A 90 -8.21 9.61 -7.55
CA VAL A 90 -8.40 8.83 -6.33
C VAL A 90 -7.08 8.83 -5.57
N GLU A 91 -7.14 8.91 -4.26
CA GLU A 91 -5.92 9.04 -3.46
C GLU A 91 -5.15 7.72 -3.38
N SER A 92 -5.85 6.58 -3.40
CA SER A 92 -5.19 5.27 -3.29
C SER A 92 -6.03 4.14 -3.89
N CYS A 93 -5.34 3.05 -4.24
CA CYS A 93 -5.95 1.81 -4.68
C CYS A 93 -5.35 0.60 -3.94
N TYR A 94 -6.21 -0.37 -3.66
CA TYR A 94 -5.82 -1.70 -3.22
C TYR A 94 -5.99 -2.67 -4.40
N THR A 95 -4.88 -3.10 -4.98
CA THR A 95 -4.86 -3.87 -6.24
C THR A 95 -3.62 -4.76 -6.32
N THR A 96 -3.51 -5.57 -7.37
CA THR A 96 -2.32 -6.39 -7.65
C THR A 96 -1.50 -5.84 -8.81
N PRO A 97 -0.17 -5.98 -8.80
CA PRO A 97 0.68 -5.64 -9.94
C PRO A 97 0.29 -6.35 -11.22
N GLY A 98 -0.25 -7.57 -11.11
CA GLY A 98 -0.67 -8.39 -12.25
C GLY A 98 -1.68 -7.71 -13.17
N TYR A 99 -2.56 -6.88 -12.64
CA TYR A 99 -3.54 -6.15 -13.44
C TYR A 99 -2.94 -5.00 -14.26
N HIS A 100 -1.69 -4.65 -14.00
CA HIS A 100 -1.04 -3.49 -14.60
C HIS A 100 0.22 -3.84 -15.41
N THR A 101 0.41 -5.11 -15.77
CA THR A 101 1.57 -5.57 -16.56
C THR A 101 1.66 -4.90 -17.92
N GLY A 102 0.52 -4.49 -18.50
CA GLY A 102 0.49 -3.67 -19.72
C GLY A 102 1.07 -2.25 -19.56
N LYS A 103 1.19 -1.73 -18.32
CA LYS A 103 1.83 -0.44 -18.04
C LYS A 103 3.34 -0.57 -17.92
N SER A 104 3.81 -1.69 -17.36
CA SER A 104 5.23 -2.03 -17.27
C SER A 104 5.40 -3.54 -17.19
N PRO A 105 6.13 -4.16 -18.12
CA PRO A 105 6.41 -5.60 -18.09
C PRO A 105 7.09 -6.07 -16.80
N GLY A 106 7.86 -5.19 -16.15
CA GLY A 106 8.52 -5.49 -14.89
C GLY A 106 7.55 -5.82 -13.74
N LEU A 107 6.28 -5.43 -13.84
CA LEU A 107 5.26 -5.76 -12.84
C LEU A 107 4.91 -7.26 -12.82
N ALA A 108 5.16 -7.97 -13.91
CA ALA A 108 4.98 -9.42 -13.96
C ALA A 108 5.89 -10.18 -12.96
N PHE A 109 7.02 -9.60 -12.59
CA PHE A 109 7.92 -10.17 -11.59
C PHE A 109 7.52 -9.83 -10.14
N MET A 110 6.50 -8.99 -9.96
CA MET A 110 5.98 -8.58 -8.65
C MET A 110 4.72 -9.37 -8.24
N THR A 111 4.30 -10.33 -9.04
CA THR A 111 3.09 -11.12 -8.84
C THR A 111 3.33 -12.52 -9.41
N ALA A 112 2.37 -13.41 -9.31
CA ALA A 112 2.25 -14.76 -9.83
C ALA A 112 3.35 -15.23 -10.83
N VAL A 113 4.60 -15.26 -10.41
CA VAL A 113 5.73 -15.67 -11.26
C VAL A 113 5.70 -17.18 -11.43
N PRO A 114 5.59 -17.70 -12.67
CA PRO A 114 5.62 -19.12 -12.91
C PRO A 114 6.89 -19.77 -12.36
N PHE A 115 6.75 -20.88 -11.63
CA PHE A 115 7.86 -21.54 -10.95
C PHE A 115 8.69 -20.63 -10.06
N GLY A 116 8.09 -19.54 -9.59
CA GLY A 116 8.72 -18.54 -8.75
C GLY A 116 9.00 -19.06 -7.33
N PRO A 117 9.65 -18.21 -6.53
CA PRO A 117 9.96 -18.53 -5.15
C PRO A 117 8.69 -18.68 -4.31
N GLY A 118 8.78 -19.46 -3.23
CA GLY A 118 7.72 -19.54 -2.24
C GLY A 118 7.52 -18.24 -1.46
N ALA A 119 6.44 -18.16 -0.67
CA ALA A 119 6.05 -16.95 0.07
C ALA A 119 7.18 -16.33 0.88
N GLY A 120 7.90 -17.15 1.66
CA GLY A 120 8.98 -16.67 2.52
C GLY A 120 10.14 -16.08 1.72
N GLU A 121 10.53 -16.75 0.64
CA GLU A 121 11.62 -16.31 -0.24
C GLU A 121 11.23 -15.03 -1.00
N PHE A 122 9.98 -14.96 -1.48
CA PHE A 122 9.49 -13.77 -2.17
C PHE A 122 9.42 -12.57 -1.23
N MET A 123 8.95 -12.75 0.01
CA MET A 123 8.97 -11.72 1.05
C MET A 123 10.41 -11.31 1.39
N GLY A 124 11.32 -12.27 1.53
CA GLY A 124 12.73 -12.01 1.75
C GLY A 124 13.34 -11.16 0.63
N TRP A 125 13.06 -11.51 -0.62
CA TRP A 125 13.48 -10.70 -1.77
C TRP A 125 12.84 -9.31 -1.76
N GLN A 126 11.55 -9.21 -1.49
CA GLN A 126 10.81 -7.94 -1.48
C GLN A 126 11.38 -6.97 -0.44
N TRP A 127 11.69 -7.44 0.77
CA TRP A 127 12.11 -6.56 1.86
C TRP A 127 13.63 -6.40 2.00
N PHE A 128 14.40 -7.41 1.61
CA PHE A 128 15.85 -7.46 1.85
C PHE A 128 16.67 -7.70 0.57
N GLY A 129 16.04 -8.20 -0.49
CA GLY A 129 16.72 -8.56 -1.76
C GLY A 129 16.58 -7.52 -2.88
N GLY A 130 16.07 -6.32 -2.58
CA GLY A 130 15.96 -5.24 -3.57
C GLY A 130 14.62 -5.19 -4.31
N GLY A 131 13.69 -6.11 -4.07
CA GLY A 131 12.38 -6.13 -4.74
C GLY A 131 11.60 -4.83 -4.55
N LYS A 132 11.56 -4.30 -3.33
CA LYS A 132 10.94 -3.01 -3.02
C LYS A 132 11.55 -1.85 -3.81
N ASP A 133 12.86 -1.83 -3.99
CA ASP A 133 13.53 -0.75 -4.72
C ASP A 133 13.24 -0.83 -6.22
N ILE A 134 13.16 -2.05 -6.77
CA ILE A 134 12.77 -2.28 -8.16
C ILE A 134 11.32 -1.83 -8.37
N ALA A 135 10.40 -2.24 -7.50
CA ALA A 135 9.01 -1.80 -7.52
C ALA A 135 8.92 -0.27 -7.48
N SER A 136 9.59 0.37 -6.54
CA SER A 136 9.62 1.83 -6.41
C SER A 136 10.08 2.52 -7.68
N LYS A 137 11.13 2.00 -8.35
CA LYS A 137 11.62 2.54 -9.63
C LYS A 137 10.61 2.39 -10.77
N ILE A 138 9.78 1.34 -10.76
CA ILE A 138 8.73 1.16 -11.76
C ILE A 138 7.59 2.14 -11.52
N TYR A 139 7.05 2.16 -10.31
CA TYR A 139 5.88 2.96 -9.96
C TYR A 139 6.16 4.47 -10.03
N SER A 140 7.32 4.92 -9.58
CA SER A 140 7.69 6.35 -9.58
C SER A 140 7.73 6.98 -10.98
N LYS A 141 8.01 6.21 -12.04
CA LYS A 141 7.93 6.68 -13.43
C LYS A 141 6.52 7.08 -13.86
N HIS A 142 5.52 6.62 -13.12
CA HIS A 142 4.11 6.87 -13.38
C HIS A 142 3.45 7.75 -12.32
N ASN A 143 4.23 8.49 -11.53
CA ASN A 143 3.74 9.30 -10.42
C ASN A 143 2.97 8.48 -9.38
N LEU A 144 3.43 7.26 -9.11
CA LEU A 144 2.84 6.35 -8.15
C LEU A 144 3.87 5.95 -7.10
N HIS A 145 3.36 5.68 -5.90
CA HIS A 145 4.09 5.00 -4.84
C HIS A 145 3.37 3.70 -4.50
N SER A 146 4.11 2.62 -4.27
CA SER A 146 3.50 1.34 -3.91
C SER A 146 4.15 0.74 -2.67
N THR A 147 3.36 0.01 -1.92
CA THR A 147 3.86 -0.84 -0.83
C THR A 147 3.17 -2.19 -0.87
N ALA A 148 3.96 -3.25 -0.73
CA ALA A 148 3.41 -4.59 -0.58
C ALA A 148 2.72 -4.68 0.79
N CYS A 149 1.45 -5.06 0.82
CA CYS A 149 0.63 -5.06 2.02
C CYS A 149 -0.13 -6.38 2.26
N GLY A 150 -0.01 -7.32 1.34
CA GLY A 150 -0.62 -8.63 1.45
C GLY A 150 0.07 -9.65 0.55
N LEU A 151 -0.20 -10.91 0.85
CA LEU A 151 0.26 -12.06 0.09
C LEU A 151 -0.89 -13.05 0.05
N ILE A 152 -1.18 -13.59 -1.12
CA ILE A 152 -2.07 -14.75 -1.27
C ILE A 152 -1.25 -16.01 -1.50
N GLY A 153 -1.86 -17.15 -1.22
CA GLY A 153 -1.26 -18.44 -1.52
C GLY A 153 -1.06 -18.68 -3.01
N PRO A 154 -0.38 -19.76 -3.37
CA PRO A 154 -0.24 -20.17 -4.76
C PRO A 154 -1.60 -20.28 -5.44
N GLU A 155 -1.71 -19.79 -6.66
CA GLU A 155 -2.90 -19.92 -7.47
C GLU A 155 -2.89 -21.25 -8.23
N THR A 156 -4.08 -21.76 -8.55
CA THR A 156 -4.20 -22.95 -9.38
C THR A 156 -3.70 -22.68 -10.81
N SER A 157 -3.10 -23.69 -11.41
CA SER A 157 -2.55 -23.60 -12.78
C SER A 157 -3.59 -23.35 -13.87
N GLY A 158 -4.86 -23.63 -13.61
CA GLY A 158 -5.95 -23.40 -14.54
C GLY A 158 -7.26 -24.02 -14.12
N TRP A 159 -8.29 -23.65 -14.87
CA TRP A 159 -9.64 -24.18 -14.76
C TRP A 159 -9.94 -24.94 -16.05
N PHE A 160 -10.23 -26.22 -15.94
CA PHE A 160 -10.44 -27.08 -17.07
C PHE A 160 -11.88 -27.59 -17.10
N LYS A 161 -12.45 -27.68 -18.30
CA LYS A 161 -13.81 -28.20 -18.51
C LYS A 161 -13.91 -29.69 -18.19
N GLU A 162 -12.87 -30.42 -18.50
CA GLU A 162 -12.73 -31.86 -18.28
C GLU A 162 -11.50 -32.11 -17.37
N PRO A 163 -11.47 -33.17 -16.57
CA PRO A 163 -10.29 -33.53 -15.80
C PRO A 163 -9.08 -33.69 -16.73
N VAL A 164 -8.04 -32.91 -16.51
CA VAL A 164 -6.77 -33.06 -17.20
C VAL A 164 -5.91 -33.99 -16.37
N PRO A 165 -5.49 -35.15 -16.89
CA PRO A 165 -4.55 -35.98 -16.15
C PRO A 165 -3.24 -35.21 -16.03
N PHE A 166 -2.79 -35.02 -14.81
CA PHE A 166 -1.45 -34.54 -14.53
C PHE A 166 -0.47 -35.63 -14.93
N VAL A 167 -0.13 -35.67 -16.20
CA VAL A 167 0.91 -36.56 -16.70
C VAL A 167 2.24 -35.88 -16.39
N GLU A 168 3.16 -36.71 -15.92
CA GLU A 168 4.53 -36.29 -15.61
C GLU A 168 5.07 -35.33 -16.69
N ARG A 169 5.83 -34.41 -16.23
CA ARG A 169 6.44 -33.21 -16.79
C ARG A 169 6.86 -33.21 -18.25
N ASP A 170 7.01 -34.41 -18.85
CA ASP A 170 7.76 -34.56 -20.11
C ASP A 170 6.92 -34.67 -21.36
N ASN A 171 5.61 -34.90 -21.27
CA ASN A 171 4.83 -35.32 -22.46
C ASN A 171 3.66 -34.46 -22.90
N ALA A 172 3.22 -33.47 -22.13
CA ALA A 172 2.01 -32.71 -22.48
C ALA A 172 2.20 -31.21 -22.73
N GLY A 173 3.37 -30.66 -22.54
CA GLY A 173 3.60 -29.22 -22.68
C GLY A 173 2.74 -28.36 -21.73
N ILE A 174 2.10 -28.96 -20.73
CA ILE A 174 1.30 -28.26 -19.72
C ILE A 174 2.22 -27.93 -18.60
N ASN A 175 2.63 -26.68 -18.55
CA ASN A 175 3.32 -26.14 -17.40
C ASN A 175 2.30 -25.89 -16.30
N ILE A 176 2.27 -26.72 -15.28
CA ILE A 176 1.59 -26.42 -14.03
C ILE A 176 2.41 -25.32 -13.36
N TYR A 177 1.78 -24.21 -13.11
CA TYR A 177 2.47 -23.14 -12.44
C TYR A 177 1.71 -22.65 -11.23
N GLU A 178 2.41 -22.64 -10.16
CA GLU A 178 1.99 -22.00 -8.95
C GLU A 178 2.77 -20.69 -8.84
N GLY A 179 2.05 -19.59 -8.82
CA GLY A 179 2.63 -18.28 -8.63
C GLY A 179 2.05 -17.64 -7.37
N MET A 180 2.86 -16.88 -6.68
CA MET A 180 2.38 -16.06 -5.58
C MET A 180 2.13 -14.65 -6.06
N SER A 181 0.99 -14.09 -5.67
CA SER A 181 0.63 -12.73 -5.97
C SER A 181 0.81 -11.82 -4.77
N PHE A 182 1.44 -10.67 -4.96
CA PHE A 182 1.43 -9.59 -3.99
C PHE A 182 0.32 -8.62 -4.31
N GLU A 183 -0.48 -8.35 -3.30
CA GLU A 183 -1.44 -7.28 -3.37
C GLU A 183 -0.75 -5.97 -2.97
N ASN A 184 -0.80 -4.99 -3.84
CA ASN A 184 -0.18 -3.70 -3.60
C ASN A 184 -1.23 -2.65 -3.26
N PHE A 185 -0.88 -1.85 -2.27
CA PHE A 185 -1.53 -0.58 -2.03
C PHE A 185 -0.81 0.47 -2.90
N ILE A 186 -1.51 1.04 -3.88
CA ILE A 186 -1.00 2.06 -4.79
C ILE A 186 -1.45 3.43 -4.30
N LEU A 187 -0.50 4.31 -4.11
CA LEU A 187 -0.67 5.69 -3.68
C LEU A 187 -0.40 6.66 -4.82
#